data_1dfb9ec8ca1d8ede7275870f45a604a7
#
_entry.id   1dfb9ec8ca1d8ede7275870f45a604a7
#
_cell.length_a   1.000
_cell.length_b   1.000
_cell.length_c   1.000
_cell.angle_alpha   90.00
_cell.angle_beta   90.00
_cell.angle_gamma   90.00
#
_symmetry.space_group_name_H-M   'P 1'
#
loop_
_entity.id
_entity.type
_entity.pdbx_description
1 polymer ?
#
loop_
_entity_poly.entity_id
_entity_poly.type
_entity_poly.pdbx_seq_one_letter_code
_entity_poly.pdbx_strand_id
1 'polypeptide(L)'
;MTRTLVAAALVAGPATFVAGCGGEGKARPDLAFVSTRDGDYAIYEMDADGGAERRLTGADPDPSTPQGLFFQVEPSWSPDGRRIAFSSRRGGTFDIYVMNADGTGARRLTSTKEKDSHPTWSSDGSQIAFARSGPGDIYVMNADGSNARRVSDPLTEDADPAWSPDGGWIAYVRRTPGTPVQEVWLARPDGSERHALTSQGAKTFTPAWSPDSTRIVFSSNKDSEVFELYTISVDGKGLRSVTPTAGDMFEPSWSPDGSRIAYSEGGAIFTVELGGGDVEKLTDTENNDSSPAWNPKPPAEGG
;
A
#
# COMPACT_ATOMS: atom_id res chain seq x y z
N MET A 1 33.04 67.61 -23.30
CA MET A 1 33.51 66.45 -22.50
C MET A 1 32.85 65.19 -23.08
N THR A 2 33.61 64.54 -23.92
CA THR A 2 33.11 63.41 -24.76
C THR A 2 33.50 62.12 -24.03
N ARG A 3 32.51 61.31 -23.68
CA ARG A 3 32.75 59.95 -23.12
C ARG A 3 32.59 58.91 -24.23
N THR A 4 33.70 58.26 -24.53
CA THR A 4 33.78 57.13 -25.45
C THR A 4 33.23 55.85 -24.82
N LEU A 5 32.27 55.19 -25.49
CA LEU A 5 31.80 53.85 -25.17
C LEU A 5 32.67 52.82 -25.90
N VAL A 6 33.29 51.94 -25.13
CA VAL A 6 34.02 50.78 -25.65
C VAL A 6 33.02 49.60 -25.70
N ALA A 7 32.78 49.12 -26.91
CA ALA A 7 31.96 47.91 -27.13
C ALA A 7 32.87 46.67 -27.00
N ALA A 8 32.56 45.75 -26.09
CA ALA A 8 33.16 44.44 -25.98
C ALA A 8 32.41 43.45 -26.86
N ALA A 9 33.09 42.89 -27.88
CA ALA A 9 32.57 41.84 -28.73
C ALA A 9 32.67 40.48 -27.99
N LEU A 10 31.52 39.82 -27.72
CA LEU A 10 31.50 38.42 -27.29
C LEU A 10 31.64 37.50 -28.52
N VAL A 11 32.71 36.73 -28.53
CA VAL A 11 32.94 35.65 -29.49
C VAL A 11 32.15 34.42 -29.00
N ALA A 12 31.10 34.04 -29.73
CA ALA A 12 30.37 32.80 -29.51
C ALA A 12 31.13 31.63 -30.14
N GLY A 13 31.66 30.74 -29.31
CA GLY A 13 32.19 29.44 -29.76
C GLY A 13 31.07 28.44 -30.05
N PRO A 14 31.25 27.46 -30.95
CA PRO A 14 30.20 26.51 -31.29
C PRO A 14 29.95 25.54 -30.13
N ALA A 15 28.71 25.52 -29.63
CA ALA A 15 28.25 24.49 -28.68
C ALA A 15 28.08 23.16 -29.43
N THR A 16 28.97 22.23 -29.15
CA THR A 16 28.84 20.84 -29.60
C THR A 16 27.73 20.18 -28.80
N PHE A 17 26.58 20.00 -29.42
CA PHE A 17 25.51 19.14 -28.89
C PHE A 17 25.98 17.68 -28.98
N VAL A 18 26.42 17.09 -27.88
CA VAL A 18 26.54 15.66 -27.76
C VAL A 18 25.12 15.13 -27.51
N ALA A 19 24.50 14.56 -28.56
CA ALA A 19 23.29 13.81 -28.42
C ALA A 19 23.61 12.50 -27.66
N GLY A 20 23.45 12.55 -26.34
CA GLY A 20 23.43 11.34 -25.49
C GLY A 20 22.14 10.60 -25.75
N CYS A 21 22.18 9.59 -26.61
CA CYS A 21 21.19 8.51 -26.64
C CYS A 21 21.43 7.61 -25.42
N GLY A 22 21.01 8.05 -24.23
CA GLY A 22 20.80 7.23 -23.05
C GLY A 22 19.30 7.28 -22.80
N GLY A 23 18.58 6.21 -23.13
CA GLY A 23 17.24 5.99 -22.61
C GLY A 23 17.40 5.82 -21.09
N GLU A 24 17.29 6.92 -20.35
CA GLU A 24 17.09 6.86 -18.90
C GLU A 24 15.82 6.08 -18.69
N GLY A 25 15.95 4.85 -18.20
CA GLY A 25 14.82 4.07 -17.71
C GLY A 25 14.12 4.97 -16.70
N LYS A 26 12.85 5.32 -16.98
CA LYS A 26 12.02 6.11 -16.08
C LYS A 26 12.18 5.54 -14.68
N ALA A 27 12.62 6.34 -13.71
CA ALA A 27 12.70 5.93 -12.31
C ALA A 27 11.33 5.33 -11.95
N ARG A 28 11.32 4.18 -11.28
CA ARG A 28 10.07 3.56 -10.85
C ARG A 28 9.48 4.41 -9.74
N PRO A 29 8.14 4.58 -9.72
CA PRO A 29 7.50 5.33 -8.66
C PRO A 29 7.76 4.67 -7.31
N ASP A 30 7.84 5.48 -6.27
CA ASP A 30 8.14 5.02 -4.92
C ASP A 30 6.89 4.56 -4.18
N LEU A 31 5.71 5.12 -4.50
CA LEU A 31 4.48 4.93 -3.77
C LEU A 31 3.28 4.81 -4.71
N ALA A 32 2.40 3.83 -4.47
CA ALA A 32 1.06 3.81 -5.04
C ALA A 32 0.05 4.23 -3.96
N PHE A 33 -1.05 4.85 -4.36
CA PHE A 33 -2.11 5.28 -3.44
C PHE A 33 -3.46 5.37 -4.15
N VAL A 34 -4.53 5.47 -3.40
CA VAL A 34 -5.89 5.68 -3.92
C VAL A 34 -6.23 7.16 -3.85
N SER A 35 -6.86 7.71 -4.89
CA SER A 35 -7.33 9.08 -4.91
C SER A 35 -8.69 9.20 -5.59
N THR A 36 -9.50 10.17 -5.16
CA THR A 36 -10.79 10.51 -5.80
C THR A 36 -10.74 11.81 -6.61
N ARG A 37 -9.55 12.38 -6.86
CA ARG A 37 -9.34 13.68 -7.53
C ARG A 37 -9.99 13.82 -8.91
N ASP A 38 -10.16 12.71 -9.64
CA ASP A 38 -10.81 12.69 -10.95
C ASP A 38 -12.28 12.21 -10.88
N GLY A 39 -12.88 12.15 -9.67
CA GLY A 39 -14.30 11.85 -9.47
C GLY A 39 -14.63 10.37 -9.27
N ASP A 40 -13.63 9.46 -9.32
CA ASP A 40 -13.76 8.04 -9.02
C ASP A 40 -12.58 7.57 -8.14
N TYR A 41 -12.73 6.44 -7.45
CA TYR A 41 -11.63 5.84 -6.69
C TYR A 41 -10.66 5.17 -7.65
N ALA A 42 -9.50 5.78 -7.86
CA ALA A 42 -8.47 5.29 -8.78
C ALA A 42 -7.11 5.15 -8.09
N ILE A 43 -6.28 4.26 -8.63
CA ILE A 43 -4.91 4.09 -8.15
C ILE A 43 -4.02 5.07 -8.89
N TYR A 44 -3.21 5.79 -8.13
CA TYR A 44 -2.18 6.73 -8.56
C TYR A 44 -0.82 6.24 -8.09
N GLU A 45 0.23 6.79 -8.65
CA GLU A 45 1.60 6.66 -8.16
C GLU A 45 2.23 8.03 -7.95
N MET A 46 3.23 8.10 -7.10
CA MET A 46 4.05 9.29 -6.85
C MET A 46 5.46 8.93 -6.41
N ASP A 47 6.36 9.90 -6.41
CA ASP A 47 7.69 9.78 -5.82
C ASP A 47 7.61 9.86 -4.28
N ALA A 48 8.70 9.48 -3.59
CA ALA A 48 8.76 9.41 -2.12
C ALA A 48 8.56 10.75 -1.40
N ASP A 49 8.72 11.87 -2.12
CA ASP A 49 8.53 13.24 -1.65
C ASP A 49 7.16 13.84 -2.03
N GLY A 50 6.25 13.02 -2.58
CA GLY A 50 4.93 13.45 -3.03
C GLY A 50 4.90 14.07 -4.43
N GLY A 51 6.05 14.09 -5.15
CA GLY A 51 6.13 14.59 -6.52
C GLY A 51 5.70 13.59 -7.59
N ALA A 52 5.67 14.07 -8.84
CA ALA A 52 5.43 13.26 -10.05
C ALA A 52 4.14 12.39 -10.03
N GLU A 53 3.09 12.85 -9.39
CA GLU A 53 1.81 12.13 -9.31
C GLU A 53 1.27 11.75 -10.69
N ARG A 54 0.89 10.48 -10.85
CA ARG A 54 0.33 9.97 -12.10
C ARG A 54 -0.75 8.93 -11.83
N ARG A 55 -1.89 9.07 -12.52
CA ARG A 55 -2.96 8.05 -12.49
C ARG A 55 -2.51 6.79 -13.22
N LEU A 56 -2.67 5.63 -12.57
CA LEU A 56 -2.38 4.30 -13.12
C LEU A 56 -3.64 3.64 -13.69
N THR A 57 -4.77 3.74 -13.00
CA THR A 57 -6.01 3.09 -13.45
C THR A 57 -6.92 4.07 -14.13
N GLY A 58 -7.36 3.74 -15.36
CA GLY A 58 -8.33 4.51 -16.12
C GLY A 58 -9.76 4.31 -15.62
N ALA A 59 -10.68 5.20 -16.07
CA ALA A 59 -12.09 4.92 -16.03
C ALA A 59 -12.36 3.61 -16.78
N ASP A 60 -13.18 2.72 -16.20
CA ASP A 60 -13.54 1.47 -16.86
C ASP A 60 -14.30 1.78 -18.16
N PRO A 61 -13.90 1.24 -19.30
CA PRO A 61 -14.63 1.38 -20.54
C PRO A 61 -15.93 0.57 -20.59
N ASP A 62 -16.28 -0.20 -19.52
CA ASP A 62 -17.55 -0.92 -19.51
C ASP A 62 -18.73 0.04 -19.33
N PRO A 63 -19.51 0.30 -20.43
CA PRO A 63 -20.64 1.23 -20.39
C PRO A 63 -21.80 0.72 -19.52
N SER A 64 -21.77 -0.53 -19.05
CA SER A 64 -22.77 -1.10 -18.16
C SER A 64 -22.53 -0.75 -16.69
N THR A 65 -21.34 -0.28 -16.34
CA THR A 65 -21.03 0.15 -14.97
C THR A 65 -21.57 1.58 -14.77
N PRO A 66 -22.48 1.82 -13.82
CA PRO A 66 -22.97 3.16 -13.53
C PRO A 66 -21.80 4.11 -13.22
N GLN A 67 -21.76 5.27 -13.88
CA GLN A 67 -20.75 6.30 -13.63
C GLN A 67 -20.71 6.65 -12.14
N GLY A 68 -19.51 6.71 -11.54
CA GLY A 68 -19.30 7.03 -10.14
C GLY A 68 -19.22 5.83 -9.19
N LEU A 69 -19.22 4.58 -9.70
CA LEU A 69 -19.08 3.36 -8.88
C LEU A 69 -17.77 2.59 -9.17
N PHE A 70 -16.80 3.23 -9.80
CA PHE A 70 -15.48 2.63 -10.02
C PHE A 70 -14.64 2.74 -8.74
N PHE A 71 -14.61 1.67 -7.99
CA PHE A 71 -13.75 1.54 -6.83
C PHE A 71 -12.56 0.68 -7.22
N GLN A 72 -11.37 1.28 -7.22
CA GLN A 72 -10.08 0.62 -7.40
C GLN A 72 -9.25 1.03 -6.21
N VAL A 73 -9.12 0.14 -5.25
CA VAL A 73 -8.62 0.45 -3.91
C VAL A 73 -7.63 -0.62 -3.43
N GLU A 74 -6.94 -0.32 -2.35
CA GLU A 74 -6.08 -1.26 -1.63
C GLU A 74 -4.94 -1.81 -2.53
N PRO A 75 -4.11 -0.94 -3.15
CA PRO A 75 -3.01 -1.38 -3.99
C PRO A 75 -1.93 -2.10 -3.16
N SER A 76 -1.36 -3.17 -3.73
CA SER A 76 -0.24 -3.92 -3.16
C SER A 76 0.74 -4.27 -4.27
N TRP A 77 2.00 -3.87 -4.10
CA TRP A 77 3.06 -4.16 -5.05
C TRP A 77 3.53 -5.61 -4.96
N SER A 78 3.83 -6.22 -6.12
CA SER A 78 4.60 -7.46 -6.14
C SER A 78 6.03 -7.21 -5.64
N PRO A 79 6.71 -8.22 -5.06
CA PRO A 79 8.04 -8.03 -4.47
C PRO A 79 9.11 -7.59 -5.49
N ASP A 80 8.91 -7.84 -6.77
CA ASP A 80 9.79 -7.36 -7.86
C ASP A 80 9.44 -5.94 -8.34
N GLY A 81 8.42 -5.29 -7.76
CA GLY A 81 7.94 -3.96 -8.10
C GLY A 81 7.40 -3.84 -9.54
N ARG A 82 7.05 -4.95 -10.21
CA ARG A 82 6.59 -4.95 -11.61
C ARG A 82 5.10 -5.05 -11.77
N ARG A 83 4.37 -5.45 -10.73
CA ARG A 83 2.92 -5.65 -10.75
C ARG A 83 2.28 -5.02 -9.52
N ILE A 84 1.01 -4.66 -9.65
CA ILE A 84 0.16 -4.18 -8.54
C ILE A 84 -1.07 -5.08 -8.49
N ALA A 85 -1.33 -5.69 -7.33
CA ALA A 85 -2.61 -6.30 -7.01
C ALA A 85 -3.51 -5.24 -6.36
N PHE A 86 -4.80 -5.29 -6.62
CA PHE A 86 -5.75 -4.31 -6.08
C PHE A 86 -7.17 -4.88 -6.04
N SER A 87 -8.01 -4.26 -5.24
CA SER A 87 -9.44 -4.57 -5.19
C SER A 87 -10.20 -3.69 -6.15
N SER A 88 -11.11 -4.27 -6.94
CA SER A 88 -11.92 -3.50 -7.89
C SER A 88 -13.35 -4.01 -7.96
N ARG A 89 -14.30 -3.07 -8.08
CA ARG A 89 -15.73 -3.35 -8.21
C ARG A 89 -16.22 -3.44 -9.67
N ARG A 90 -15.32 -3.47 -10.65
CA ARG A 90 -15.66 -3.54 -12.09
C ARG A 90 -16.64 -4.65 -12.46
N GLY A 91 -16.61 -5.78 -11.75
CA GLY A 91 -17.48 -6.92 -11.98
C GLY A 91 -18.79 -6.91 -11.19
N GLY A 92 -19.16 -5.80 -10.53
CA GLY A 92 -20.36 -5.67 -9.68
C GLY A 92 -20.09 -5.88 -8.21
N THR A 93 -19.30 -6.90 -7.82
CA THR A 93 -18.71 -7.08 -6.48
C THR A 93 -17.25 -6.67 -6.49
N PHE A 94 -16.67 -6.51 -5.30
CA PHE A 94 -15.22 -6.36 -5.20
C PHE A 94 -14.54 -7.69 -5.50
N ASP A 95 -13.56 -7.65 -6.37
CA ASP A 95 -12.71 -8.78 -6.75
C ASP A 95 -11.25 -8.35 -6.78
N ILE A 96 -10.36 -9.33 -6.69
CA ILE A 96 -8.93 -9.10 -6.82
C ILE A 96 -8.55 -9.01 -8.29
N TYR A 97 -7.82 -7.97 -8.64
CA TYR A 97 -7.23 -7.71 -9.94
C TYR A 97 -5.71 -7.59 -9.82
N VAL A 98 -5.01 -7.81 -10.91
CA VAL A 98 -3.57 -7.53 -11.04
C VAL A 98 -3.35 -6.77 -12.32
N MET A 99 -2.47 -5.76 -12.30
CA MET A 99 -2.00 -4.99 -13.44
C MET A 99 -0.47 -4.89 -13.43
N ASN A 100 0.11 -4.46 -14.54
CA ASN A 100 1.51 -4.04 -14.60
C ASN A 100 1.72 -2.75 -13.81
N ALA A 101 2.97 -2.49 -13.38
CA ALA A 101 3.36 -1.28 -12.65
C ALA A 101 3.02 0.03 -13.39
N ASP A 102 2.97 -0.01 -14.73
CA ASP A 102 2.63 1.14 -15.56
C ASP A 102 1.11 1.38 -15.72
N GLY A 103 0.27 0.55 -15.05
CA GLY A 103 -1.19 0.58 -15.10
C GLY A 103 -1.80 -0.24 -16.24
N THR A 104 -0.99 -0.84 -17.11
CA THR A 104 -1.48 -1.65 -18.25
C THR A 104 -1.78 -3.09 -17.86
N GLY A 105 -2.48 -3.83 -18.72
CA GLY A 105 -2.67 -5.27 -18.60
C GLY A 105 -3.50 -5.72 -17.40
N ALA A 106 -4.41 -4.87 -16.89
CA ALA A 106 -5.26 -5.22 -15.77
C ALA A 106 -6.12 -6.45 -16.08
N ARG A 107 -6.06 -7.47 -15.19
CA ARG A 107 -6.85 -8.70 -15.30
C ARG A 107 -7.47 -9.10 -13.96
N ARG A 108 -8.67 -9.62 -14.00
CA ARG A 108 -9.41 -10.14 -12.84
C ARG A 108 -8.86 -11.51 -12.43
N LEU A 109 -8.63 -11.72 -11.14
CA LEU A 109 -8.18 -12.99 -10.56
C LEU A 109 -9.29 -13.76 -9.85
N THR A 110 -10.22 -13.06 -9.20
CA THR A 110 -11.35 -13.68 -8.50
C THR A 110 -12.68 -13.26 -9.15
N SER A 111 -13.71 -14.10 -9.02
CA SER A 111 -15.04 -13.88 -9.64
C SER A 111 -16.14 -14.58 -8.85
N THR A 112 -16.10 -14.50 -7.53
CA THR A 112 -17.09 -15.10 -6.64
C THR A 112 -18.26 -14.14 -6.39
N LYS A 113 -19.28 -14.59 -5.65
CA LYS A 113 -20.38 -13.72 -5.21
C LYS A 113 -20.02 -12.90 -3.96
N GLU A 114 -19.02 -13.36 -3.24
CA GLU A 114 -18.46 -12.70 -2.07
C GLU A 114 -17.56 -11.54 -2.49
N LYS A 115 -17.40 -10.56 -1.61
CA LYS A 115 -16.43 -9.48 -1.79
C LYS A 115 -15.03 -10.02 -1.46
N ASP A 116 -14.10 -9.90 -2.40
CA ASP A 116 -12.66 -10.15 -2.23
C ASP A 116 -11.89 -8.82 -2.18
N SER A 117 -11.04 -8.62 -1.16
CA SER A 117 -10.40 -7.32 -0.88
C SER A 117 -9.06 -7.49 -0.15
N HIS A 118 -8.30 -6.39 -0.04
CA HIS A 118 -7.00 -6.30 0.65
C HIS A 118 -5.99 -7.34 0.16
N PRO A 119 -5.63 -7.35 -1.13
CA PRO A 119 -4.63 -8.29 -1.63
C PRO A 119 -3.24 -7.96 -1.11
N THR A 120 -2.45 -8.99 -0.79
CA THR A 120 -1.03 -8.88 -0.45
C THR A 120 -0.25 -10.02 -1.08
N TRP A 121 0.95 -9.72 -1.62
CA TRP A 121 1.78 -10.70 -2.31
C TRP A 121 2.64 -11.51 -1.34
N SER A 122 2.90 -12.78 -1.68
CA SER A 122 3.98 -13.55 -1.06
C SER A 122 5.34 -12.97 -1.45
N SER A 123 6.35 -13.18 -0.60
CA SER A 123 7.71 -12.65 -0.79
C SER A 123 8.39 -13.10 -2.10
N ASP A 124 8.01 -14.27 -2.64
CA ASP A 124 8.49 -14.80 -3.90
C ASP A 124 7.62 -14.41 -5.12
N GLY A 125 6.53 -13.67 -4.89
CA GLY A 125 5.57 -13.24 -5.92
C GLY A 125 4.77 -14.35 -6.57
N SER A 126 4.78 -15.57 -6.01
CA SER A 126 4.06 -16.73 -6.55
C SER A 126 2.60 -16.82 -6.08
N GLN A 127 2.26 -16.19 -4.96
CA GLN A 127 0.94 -16.25 -4.34
C GLN A 127 0.43 -14.84 -3.92
N ILE A 128 -0.90 -14.76 -3.69
CA ILE A 128 -1.58 -13.57 -3.17
C ILE A 128 -2.48 -14.04 -2.03
N ALA A 129 -2.36 -13.38 -0.85
CA ALA A 129 -3.33 -13.49 0.21
C ALA A 129 -4.36 -12.37 0.07
N PHE A 130 -5.61 -12.61 0.47
CA PHE A 130 -6.70 -11.63 0.38
C PHE A 130 -7.79 -11.96 1.40
N ALA A 131 -8.61 -10.97 1.73
CA ALA A 131 -9.79 -11.13 2.57
C ALA A 131 -11.01 -11.44 1.70
N ARG A 132 -11.82 -12.43 2.08
CA ARG A 132 -13.11 -12.76 1.46
C ARG A 132 -14.23 -12.52 2.45
N SER A 133 -15.19 -11.67 2.08
CA SER A 133 -16.40 -11.48 2.90
C SER A 133 -17.32 -12.70 2.83
N GLY A 134 -18.16 -12.82 3.84
CA GLY A 134 -19.06 -13.93 4.09
C GLY A 134 -19.07 -14.05 5.60
N PRO A 135 -18.44 -15.03 6.23
CA PRO A 135 -18.07 -14.93 7.64
C PRO A 135 -16.83 -14.05 7.90
N GLY A 136 -16.10 -13.63 6.85
CA GLY A 136 -14.82 -12.90 6.97
C GLY A 136 -13.65 -13.87 7.11
N ASP A 137 -12.96 -14.16 6.02
CA ASP A 137 -11.89 -15.17 6.00
C ASP A 137 -10.68 -14.69 5.22
N ILE A 138 -9.49 -15.15 5.62
CA ILE A 138 -8.27 -14.95 4.84
C ILE A 138 -8.06 -16.16 3.91
N TYR A 139 -7.85 -15.86 2.65
CA TYR A 139 -7.55 -16.80 1.58
C TYR A 139 -6.16 -16.57 1.01
N VAL A 140 -5.58 -17.61 0.45
CA VAL A 140 -4.36 -17.58 -0.36
C VAL A 140 -4.66 -18.26 -1.68
N MET A 141 -4.22 -17.65 -2.80
CA MET A 141 -4.29 -18.20 -4.15
C MET A 141 -2.96 -18.05 -4.87
N ASN A 142 -2.77 -18.78 -5.96
CA ASN A 142 -1.64 -18.53 -6.86
C ASN A 142 -1.75 -17.15 -7.52
N ALA A 143 -0.64 -16.55 -7.94
CA ALA A 143 -0.61 -15.22 -8.58
C ALA A 143 -1.36 -15.17 -9.94
N ASP A 144 -1.75 -16.32 -10.49
CA ASP A 144 -2.60 -16.43 -11.67
C ASP A 144 -4.11 -16.48 -11.35
N GLY A 145 -4.47 -16.52 -10.06
CA GLY A 145 -5.84 -16.63 -9.55
C GLY A 145 -6.31 -18.05 -9.26
N SER A 146 -5.51 -19.07 -9.56
CA SER A 146 -5.85 -20.48 -9.35
C SER A 146 -5.64 -20.91 -7.89
N ASN A 147 -6.21 -22.06 -7.51
CA ASN A 147 -5.98 -22.76 -6.23
C ASN A 147 -6.28 -21.91 -4.97
N ALA A 148 -7.31 -21.07 -5.01
CA ALA A 148 -7.73 -20.31 -3.84
C ALA A 148 -8.14 -21.25 -2.69
N ARG A 149 -7.52 -21.08 -1.51
CA ARG A 149 -7.79 -21.85 -0.30
C ARG A 149 -7.83 -20.95 0.92
N ARG A 150 -8.66 -21.29 1.90
CA ARG A 150 -8.74 -20.56 3.16
C ARG A 150 -7.58 -20.93 4.08
N VAL A 151 -7.04 -19.93 4.79
CA VAL A 151 -5.95 -20.08 5.78
C VAL A 151 -6.37 -19.65 7.19
N SER A 152 -7.42 -18.87 7.33
CA SER A 152 -7.97 -18.46 8.63
C SER A 152 -8.95 -19.47 9.21
N ASP A 153 -9.42 -19.22 10.45
CA ASP A 153 -10.40 -20.09 11.12
C ASP A 153 -11.82 -19.80 10.56
N PRO A 154 -12.59 -20.81 10.16
CA PRO A 154 -13.95 -20.62 9.62
C PRO A 154 -14.97 -20.07 10.61
N LEU A 155 -14.65 -20.01 11.90
CA LEU A 155 -15.55 -19.58 12.97
C LEU A 155 -15.28 -18.14 13.43
N THR A 156 -14.36 -17.42 12.76
CA THR A 156 -13.97 -16.05 13.10
C THR A 156 -14.19 -15.10 11.93
N GLU A 157 -14.23 -13.81 12.24
CA GLU A 157 -14.24 -12.75 11.22
C GLU A 157 -12.82 -12.17 11.09
N ASP A 158 -12.14 -12.52 10.02
CA ASP A 158 -10.76 -12.16 9.76
C ASP A 158 -10.66 -11.24 8.52
N ALA A 159 -9.80 -10.21 8.59
CA ALA A 159 -9.64 -9.18 7.55
C ALA A 159 -8.20 -8.66 7.46
N ASP A 160 -7.93 -7.79 6.49
CA ASP A 160 -6.71 -7.01 6.34
C ASP A 160 -5.43 -7.87 6.39
N PRO A 161 -5.26 -8.87 5.52
CA PRO A 161 -4.05 -9.69 5.53
C PRO A 161 -2.83 -8.90 5.07
N ALA A 162 -1.68 -9.17 5.68
CA ALA A 162 -0.37 -8.70 5.28
C ALA A 162 0.62 -9.84 5.32
N TRP A 163 1.27 -10.14 4.19
CA TRP A 163 2.29 -11.19 4.10
C TRP A 163 3.65 -10.67 4.54
N SER A 164 4.37 -11.44 5.36
CA SER A 164 5.73 -11.04 5.80
C SER A 164 6.74 -11.09 4.65
N PRO A 165 7.70 -10.16 4.57
CA PRO A 165 8.73 -10.15 3.54
C PRO A 165 9.62 -11.41 3.51
N ASP A 166 9.81 -12.12 4.63
CA ASP A 166 10.50 -13.41 4.69
C ASP A 166 9.65 -14.60 4.20
N GLY A 167 8.35 -14.36 3.93
CA GLY A 167 7.40 -15.36 3.47
C GLY A 167 6.87 -16.29 4.56
N GLY A 168 7.33 -16.15 5.81
CA GLY A 168 7.03 -17.09 6.89
C GLY A 168 5.66 -16.93 7.53
N TRP A 169 5.05 -15.72 7.45
CA TRP A 169 3.84 -15.40 8.16
C TRP A 169 2.85 -14.56 7.34
N ILE A 170 1.59 -14.66 7.67
CA ILE A 170 0.53 -13.73 7.30
C ILE A 170 0.01 -13.11 8.60
N ALA A 171 0.15 -11.78 8.75
CA ALA A 171 -0.55 -11.01 9.76
C ALA A 171 -1.95 -10.67 9.25
N TYR A 172 -2.94 -10.64 10.13
CA TYR A 172 -4.31 -10.27 9.80
C TYR A 172 -5.05 -9.77 11.02
N VAL A 173 -6.14 -9.07 10.82
CA VAL A 173 -7.02 -8.61 11.89
C VAL A 173 -8.09 -9.65 12.15
N ARG A 174 -8.25 -10.07 13.41
CA ARG A 174 -9.33 -10.94 13.87
C ARG A 174 -10.29 -10.18 14.77
N ARG A 175 -11.58 -10.23 14.42
CA ARG A 175 -12.64 -9.71 15.27
C ARG A 175 -13.09 -10.78 16.28
N THR A 176 -13.20 -10.38 17.54
CA THR A 176 -13.78 -11.24 18.58
C THR A 176 -15.30 -11.17 18.46
N PRO A 177 -16.00 -12.30 18.18
CA PRO A 177 -17.45 -12.32 18.04
C PRO A 177 -18.18 -11.73 19.26
N GLY A 178 -19.18 -10.88 19.00
CA GLY A 178 -20.01 -10.26 20.06
C GLY A 178 -19.33 -9.07 20.78
N THR A 179 -18.14 -8.66 20.36
CA THR A 179 -17.43 -7.49 20.92
C THR A 179 -16.95 -6.56 19.80
N PRO A 180 -16.62 -5.29 20.09
CA PRO A 180 -15.96 -4.42 19.13
C PRO A 180 -14.45 -4.69 19.01
N VAL A 181 -13.90 -5.65 19.76
CA VAL A 181 -12.46 -5.91 19.85
C VAL A 181 -11.95 -6.56 18.56
N GLN A 182 -10.86 -6.01 18.06
CA GLN A 182 -10.12 -6.49 16.90
C GLN A 182 -8.64 -6.53 17.25
N GLU A 183 -8.01 -7.69 17.03
CA GLU A 183 -6.60 -7.92 17.38
C GLU A 183 -5.81 -8.39 16.17
N VAL A 184 -4.52 -8.07 16.14
CA VAL A 184 -3.59 -8.63 15.15
C VAL A 184 -3.29 -10.08 15.50
N TRP A 185 -3.46 -10.95 14.53
CA TRP A 185 -3.14 -12.38 14.57
C TRP A 185 -2.08 -12.72 13.54
N LEU A 186 -1.33 -13.78 13.81
CA LEU A 186 -0.39 -14.39 12.87
C LEU A 186 -0.82 -15.81 12.53
N ALA A 187 -0.60 -16.21 11.27
CA ALA A 187 -0.72 -17.60 10.81
C ALA A 187 0.40 -17.91 9.83
N ARG A 188 0.76 -19.18 9.72
CA ARG A 188 1.57 -19.65 8.58
C ARG A 188 0.75 -19.55 7.29
N PRO A 189 1.42 -19.40 6.13
CA PRO A 189 0.70 -19.37 4.83
C PRO A 189 -0.12 -20.61 4.55
N ASP A 190 0.20 -21.77 5.14
CA ASP A 190 -0.58 -23.00 5.04
C ASP A 190 -1.80 -23.04 5.99
N GLY A 191 -1.96 -22.03 6.84
CA GLY A 191 -3.02 -21.91 7.83
C GLY A 191 -2.70 -22.58 9.18
N SER A 192 -1.48 -23.06 9.40
CA SER A 192 -1.04 -23.58 10.70
C SER A 192 -0.55 -22.47 11.65
N GLU A 193 -0.21 -22.84 12.90
CA GLU A 193 0.42 -22.00 13.93
C GLU A 193 -0.30 -20.64 14.17
N ARG A 194 -1.64 -20.64 14.16
CA ARG A 194 -2.43 -19.40 14.38
C ARG A 194 -2.35 -18.97 15.86
N HIS A 195 -1.98 -17.72 16.09
CA HIS A 195 -1.94 -17.13 17.43
C HIS A 195 -2.14 -15.60 17.41
N ALA A 196 -2.61 -15.05 18.52
CA ALA A 196 -2.74 -13.61 18.68
C ALA A 196 -1.36 -12.98 18.91
N LEU A 197 -1.07 -11.89 18.19
CA LEU A 197 0.10 -11.05 18.43
C LEU A 197 -0.22 -9.93 19.42
N THR A 198 -1.43 -9.39 19.37
CA THR A 198 -1.92 -8.37 20.31
C THR A 198 -3.04 -8.91 21.18
N SER A 199 -3.26 -8.30 22.34
CA SER A 199 -4.33 -8.61 23.28
C SER A 199 -4.75 -7.35 24.05
N GLN A 200 -4.95 -6.24 23.33
CA GLN A 200 -5.17 -4.91 23.91
C GLN A 200 -6.62 -4.63 24.27
N GLY A 201 -7.58 -5.45 23.79
CA GLY A 201 -9.00 -5.19 23.99
C GLY A 201 -9.52 -3.98 23.21
N ALA A 202 -8.80 -3.57 22.17
CA ALA A 202 -9.05 -2.38 21.36
C ALA A 202 -9.56 -2.74 19.96
N LYS A 203 -9.86 -1.73 19.15
CA LYS A 203 -10.03 -1.90 17.70
C LYS A 203 -8.68 -1.71 17.03
N THR A 204 -8.33 -2.64 16.16
CA THR A 204 -7.07 -2.66 15.42
C THR A 204 -7.34 -2.92 13.94
N PHE A 205 -6.64 -2.25 13.04
CA PHE A 205 -6.82 -2.33 11.59
C PHE A 205 -5.48 -2.35 10.85
N THR A 206 -5.51 -2.85 9.64
CA THR A 206 -4.49 -2.71 8.58
C THR A 206 -3.06 -2.93 9.04
N PRO A 207 -2.70 -4.14 9.51
CA PRO A 207 -1.31 -4.44 9.88
C PRO A 207 -0.40 -4.41 8.64
N ALA A 208 0.83 -3.92 8.80
CA ALA A 208 1.86 -3.96 7.76
C ALA A 208 3.22 -4.35 8.35
N TRP A 209 3.97 -5.18 7.64
CA TRP A 209 5.27 -5.68 8.06
C TRP A 209 6.40 -4.69 7.79
N SER A 210 7.36 -4.60 8.70
CA SER A 210 8.65 -3.98 8.42
C SER A 210 9.44 -4.81 7.39
N PRO A 211 10.31 -4.17 6.56
CA PRO A 211 11.05 -4.87 5.51
C PRO A 211 11.93 -6.02 6.01
N ASP A 212 12.39 -5.93 7.26
CA ASP A 212 13.20 -6.95 7.93
C ASP A 212 12.38 -8.08 8.58
N SER A 213 11.04 -8.06 8.44
CA SER A 213 10.10 -9.03 9.02
C SER A 213 10.14 -9.13 10.56
N THR A 214 10.70 -8.14 11.25
CA THR A 214 10.85 -8.19 12.73
C THR A 214 9.75 -7.46 13.47
N ARG A 215 9.01 -6.56 12.79
CA ARG A 215 7.97 -5.71 13.40
C ARG A 215 6.74 -5.59 12.52
N ILE A 216 5.63 -5.25 13.17
CA ILE A 216 4.36 -4.92 12.52
C ILE A 216 3.94 -3.53 12.97
N VAL A 217 3.54 -2.66 12.03
CA VAL A 217 2.80 -1.43 12.29
C VAL A 217 1.31 -1.69 12.06
N PHE A 218 0.45 -1.05 12.82
CA PHE A 218 -1.01 -1.15 12.70
C PHE A 218 -1.69 0.08 13.29
N SER A 219 -2.93 0.32 12.89
CA SER A 219 -3.79 1.35 13.46
C SER A 219 -4.54 0.81 14.67
N SER A 220 -4.61 1.55 15.77
CA SER A 220 -5.36 1.13 16.96
C SER A 220 -5.83 2.31 17.81
N ASN A 221 -6.99 2.16 18.43
CA ASN A 221 -7.54 3.14 19.39
C ASN A 221 -7.32 2.71 20.85
N LYS A 222 -6.24 1.95 21.14
CA LYS A 222 -6.01 1.36 22.47
C LYS A 222 -5.81 2.37 23.61
N ASP A 223 -5.28 3.55 23.34
CA ASP A 223 -4.96 4.56 24.33
C ASP A 223 -5.88 5.80 24.24
N SER A 224 -6.75 5.89 23.20
CA SER A 224 -7.56 7.08 22.94
C SER A 224 -8.87 6.74 22.19
N GLU A 225 -9.71 7.75 21.92
CA GLU A 225 -10.91 7.60 21.07
C GLU A 225 -10.56 7.59 19.57
N VAL A 226 -9.36 8.07 19.18
CA VAL A 226 -8.88 8.14 17.81
C VAL A 226 -7.91 7.01 17.52
N PHE A 227 -7.72 6.71 16.23
CA PHE A 227 -6.80 5.67 15.78
C PHE A 227 -5.42 6.25 15.56
N GLU A 228 -4.45 5.74 16.30
CA GLU A 228 -3.02 6.07 16.18
C GLU A 228 -2.25 4.88 15.59
N LEU A 229 -1.04 5.14 15.08
CA LEU A 229 -0.16 4.09 14.62
C LEU A 229 0.68 3.53 15.77
N TYR A 230 0.69 2.21 15.88
CA TYR A 230 1.51 1.46 16.84
C TYR A 230 2.43 0.50 16.12
N THR A 231 3.62 0.28 16.68
CA THR A 231 4.50 -0.82 16.26
C THR A 231 4.66 -1.83 17.38
N ILE A 232 4.79 -3.11 17.00
CA ILE A 232 5.06 -4.23 17.90
C ILE A 232 6.08 -5.18 17.25
N SER A 233 6.96 -5.79 18.03
CA SER A 233 7.82 -6.87 17.55
C SER A 233 7.02 -8.16 17.35
N VAL A 234 7.46 -9.02 16.44
CA VAL A 234 6.77 -10.30 16.14
C VAL A 234 6.73 -11.28 17.29
N ASP A 235 7.57 -11.07 18.33
CA ASP A 235 7.50 -11.81 19.59
C ASP A 235 6.47 -11.24 20.60
N GLY A 236 5.65 -10.27 20.19
CA GLY A 236 4.62 -9.63 21.00
C GLY A 236 5.12 -8.57 21.97
N LYS A 237 6.40 -8.19 21.92
CA LYS A 237 7.00 -7.19 22.82
C LYS A 237 7.17 -5.82 22.17
N GLY A 238 7.51 -4.82 22.99
CA GLY A 238 7.90 -3.49 22.51
C GLY A 238 6.77 -2.72 21.83
N LEU A 239 5.51 -2.97 22.21
CA LEU A 239 4.37 -2.18 21.73
C LEU A 239 4.57 -0.71 22.09
N ARG A 240 4.55 0.16 21.06
CA ARG A 240 4.72 1.62 21.22
C ARG A 240 3.96 2.38 20.15
N SER A 241 3.48 3.57 20.49
CA SER A 241 2.97 4.54 19.50
C SER A 241 4.13 5.03 18.62
N VAL A 242 3.83 5.26 17.36
CA VAL A 242 4.74 5.85 16.36
C VAL A 242 4.46 7.33 16.19
N THR A 243 3.19 7.71 16.30
CA THR A 243 2.72 9.08 16.04
C THR A 243 2.27 9.74 17.33
N PRO A 244 2.67 10.98 17.60
CA PRO A 244 2.29 11.70 18.83
C PRO A 244 0.97 12.47 18.69
N THR A 245 0.16 12.26 17.65
CA THR A 245 -0.90 13.18 17.24
C THR A 245 -2.29 12.60 17.35
N ALA A 246 -3.27 13.49 17.51
CA ALA A 246 -4.67 13.19 17.75
C ALA A 246 -5.49 13.17 16.45
N GLY A 247 -5.21 12.24 15.51
CA GLY A 247 -5.98 12.06 14.28
C GLY A 247 -6.24 10.59 14.00
N ASP A 248 -7.30 10.30 13.24
CA ASP A 248 -7.59 8.95 12.78
C ASP A 248 -6.63 8.56 11.64
N MET A 249 -5.65 7.72 11.95
CA MET A 249 -4.60 7.27 11.05
C MET A 249 -4.85 5.82 10.64
N PHE A 250 -4.81 5.58 9.33
CA PHE A 250 -5.12 4.26 8.76
C PHE A 250 -4.12 3.84 7.69
N GLU A 251 -4.17 2.55 7.35
CA GLU A 251 -3.50 1.95 6.20
C GLU A 251 -1.99 2.22 6.16
N PRO A 252 -1.26 1.94 7.25
CA PRO A 252 0.17 2.19 7.28
C PRO A 252 0.93 1.27 6.31
N SER A 253 2.00 1.82 5.71
CA SER A 253 2.91 1.08 4.84
C SER A 253 4.36 1.48 5.11
N TRP A 254 5.25 0.50 5.29
CA TRP A 254 6.67 0.75 5.53
C TRP A 254 7.42 1.12 4.26
N SER A 255 8.32 2.10 4.34
CA SER A 255 9.30 2.35 3.29
C SER A 255 10.25 1.16 3.13
N PRO A 256 10.80 0.89 1.93
CA PRO A 256 11.66 -0.27 1.68
C PRO A 256 12.92 -0.33 2.53
N ASP A 257 13.42 0.80 2.98
CA ASP A 257 14.58 0.92 3.88
C ASP A 257 14.21 0.81 5.37
N GLY A 258 12.90 0.76 5.70
CA GLY A 258 12.39 0.67 7.05
C GLY A 258 12.55 1.94 7.90
N SER A 259 12.90 3.07 7.28
CA SER A 259 13.11 4.33 8.00
C SER A 259 11.83 5.13 8.23
N ARG A 260 10.82 4.98 7.34
CA ARG A 260 9.57 5.75 7.37
C ARG A 260 8.34 4.85 7.26
N ILE A 261 7.21 5.39 7.70
CA ILE A 261 5.88 4.81 7.54
C ILE A 261 5.00 5.83 6.81
N ALA A 262 4.42 5.44 5.66
CA ALA A 262 3.36 6.20 5.01
C ALA A 262 2.01 5.77 5.60
N TYR A 263 1.05 6.69 5.70
CA TYR A 263 -0.29 6.43 6.22
C TYR A 263 -1.31 7.44 5.67
N SER A 264 -2.59 7.14 5.79
CA SER A 264 -3.68 8.06 5.46
C SER A 264 -4.25 8.72 6.72
N GLU A 265 -4.50 10.04 6.65
CA GLU A 265 -5.17 10.83 7.68
C GLU A 265 -5.96 11.97 7.04
N GLY A 266 -7.24 12.12 7.39
CA GLY A 266 -8.06 13.24 6.96
C GLY A 266 -8.16 13.42 5.43
N GLY A 267 -7.99 12.36 4.63
CA GLY A 267 -8.06 12.41 3.17
C GLY A 267 -6.76 12.82 2.48
N ALA A 268 -5.63 12.76 3.18
CA ALA A 268 -4.29 12.95 2.62
C ALA A 268 -3.34 11.82 3.03
N ILE A 269 -2.25 11.67 2.29
CA ILE A 269 -1.13 10.78 2.60
C ILE A 269 -0.06 11.56 3.35
N PHE A 270 0.43 10.96 4.42
CA PHE A 270 1.52 11.46 5.24
C PHE A 270 2.64 10.43 5.34
N THR A 271 3.84 10.87 5.67
CA THR A 271 4.92 10.00 6.15
C THR A 271 5.41 10.44 7.52
N VAL A 272 5.87 9.48 8.32
CA VAL A 272 6.51 9.71 9.62
C VAL A 272 7.79 8.89 9.71
N GLU A 273 8.86 9.48 10.27
CA GLU A 273 10.08 8.74 10.58
C GLU A 273 9.87 7.76 11.74
N LEU A 274 10.48 6.58 11.63
CA LEU A 274 10.44 5.58 12.69
C LEU A 274 11.22 6.05 13.92
N GLY A 275 10.53 6.45 14.94
CA GLY A 275 11.14 7.02 16.17
C GLY A 275 10.42 8.28 16.65
N GLY A 276 9.37 8.69 15.95
CA GLY A 276 8.57 9.87 16.30
C GLY A 276 9.21 11.17 15.82
N GLY A 277 9.90 11.13 14.66
CA GLY A 277 10.47 12.29 14.00
C GLY A 277 9.43 13.15 13.29
N ASP A 278 9.90 13.91 12.30
CA ASP A 278 9.07 14.83 11.53
C ASP A 278 7.96 14.09 10.77
N VAL A 279 6.76 14.64 10.80
CA VAL A 279 5.63 14.22 9.97
C VAL A 279 5.60 15.10 8.74
N GLU A 280 5.65 14.47 7.58
CA GLU A 280 5.60 15.12 6.28
C GLU A 280 4.28 14.80 5.59
N LYS A 281 3.59 15.83 5.08
CA LYS A 281 2.38 15.69 4.30
C LYS A 281 2.74 15.58 2.82
N LEU A 282 2.38 14.46 2.17
CA LEU A 282 2.72 14.21 0.77
C LEU A 282 1.62 14.68 -0.21
N THR A 283 0.33 14.61 0.16
CA THR A 283 -0.78 14.97 -0.73
C THR A 283 -1.77 15.93 -0.06
N ASP A 284 -2.63 16.59 -0.84
CA ASP A 284 -3.61 17.52 -0.32
C ASP A 284 -4.90 16.81 0.14
N THR A 285 -5.52 17.32 1.22
CA THR A 285 -6.74 16.75 1.82
C THR A 285 -7.98 16.85 0.91
N GLU A 286 -7.98 17.70 -0.11
CA GLU A 286 -9.12 17.90 -1.01
C GLU A 286 -9.37 16.70 -1.93
N ASN A 287 -8.38 15.83 -2.11
CA ASN A 287 -8.39 14.72 -3.07
C ASN A 287 -8.90 13.39 -2.48
N ASN A 288 -9.13 13.33 -1.17
CA ASN A 288 -9.54 12.11 -0.47
C ASN A 288 -8.60 10.93 -0.75
N ASP A 289 -7.30 11.17 -0.51
CA ASP A 289 -6.24 10.21 -0.76
C ASP A 289 -6.11 9.21 0.39
N SER A 290 -5.87 7.92 0.06
CA SER A 290 -5.82 6.82 1.04
C SER A 290 -4.99 5.63 0.53
N SER A 291 -4.84 4.61 1.37
CA SER A 291 -4.20 3.31 1.05
C SER A 291 -2.81 3.44 0.42
N PRO A 292 -1.86 4.17 1.03
CA PRO A 292 -0.50 4.26 0.51
C PRO A 292 0.19 2.88 0.55
N ALA A 293 0.90 2.55 -0.52
CA ALA A 293 1.66 1.31 -0.64
C ALA A 293 3.04 1.61 -1.22
N TRP A 294 4.09 1.45 -0.43
CA TRP A 294 5.45 1.58 -0.90
C TRP A 294 5.83 0.50 -1.89
N ASN A 295 6.49 0.88 -2.97
CA ASN A 295 7.07 -0.06 -3.92
C ASN A 295 8.32 -0.70 -3.28
N PRO A 296 8.34 -2.04 -3.06
CA PRO A 296 9.53 -2.72 -2.58
C PRO A 296 10.56 -2.73 -3.70
N LYS A 297 11.40 -1.67 -3.79
CA LYS A 297 12.45 -1.59 -4.81
C LYS A 297 13.30 -2.86 -4.74
N PRO A 298 13.50 -3.57 -5.85
CA PRO A 298 14.52 -4.61 -5.88
C PRO A 298 15.85 -3.95 -5.50
N PRO A 299 16.75 -4.65 -4.77
CA PRO A 299 18.09 -4.14 -4.53
C PRO A 299 18.67 -3.70 -5.88
N ALA A 300 19.32 -2.54 -5.91
CA ALA A 300 19.98 -2.04 -7.12
C ALA A 300 20.82 -3.21 -7.67
N GLU A 301 20.57 -3.61 -8.94
CA GLU A 301 21.39 -4.61 -9.59
C GLU A 301 22.83 -4.09 -9.47
N GLY A 302 23.66 -4.84 -8.73
CA GLY A 302 25.01 -4.46 -8.41
C GLY A 302 25.76 -4.13 -9.68
N GLY A 303 26.30 -2.90 -9.74
CA GLY A 303 27.15 -2.43 -10.81
C GLY A 303 28.50 -3.16 -10.79
#